data_ebd8f0046de14b708834a6ed608b5d51
#
_entry.id   ebd8f0046de14b708834a6ed608b5d51
#
_cell.length_a   1.000
_cell.length_b   1.000
_cell.length_c   1.000
_cell.angle_alpha   90.00
_cell.angle_beta   90.00
_cell.angle_gamma   90.00
#
_symmetry.space_group_name_H-M   'P 1'
#
loop_
_entity.id
_entity.type
_entity.pdbx_description
1 polymer ?
#
loop_
_entity_poly.entity_id
_entity_poly.type
_entity_poly.pdbx_seq_one_letter_code
_entity_poly.pdbx_strand_id
1 'polypeptide(L)'
;YRKFNPYRDFEKRLPKGAKFASPSNEEREKINKTFAARIRNIVSTIDKILFNRLDLYIGVSPPSVTIAQYKEKFGTLRVYYDGGNDVVKGMVRYAEHLSSLTCQYTGKRGQLCKRGSWYTTLCDEEAQKEGYKPVDEEI
;
A
#
# COMPACT_ATOMS: atom_id res chain seq x y z
N TYR A 1 -14.09 0.01 -9.39
CA TYR A 1 -13.17 -0.29 -8.27
C TYR A 1 -12.04 -1.17 -8.77
N ARG A 2 -10.85 -0.62 -8.89
CA ARG A 2 -9.65 -1.37 -9.27
C ARG A 2 -9.14 -2.05 -7.99
N LYS A 3 -9.33 -3.36 -7.87
CA LYS A 3 -8.70 -4.14 -6.80
C LYS A 3 -7.19 -3.98 -6.96
N PHE A 4 -6.49 -3.63 -5.89
CA PHE A 4 -5.03 -3.75 -5.86
C PHE A 4 -4.71 -5.20 -6.20
N ASN A 5 -4.09 -5.41 -7.35
CA ASN A 5 -3.65 -6.73 -7.77
C ASN A 5 -2.13 -6.72 -7.78
N PRO A 6 -1.48 -7.29 -6.76
CA PRO A 6 -0.03 -7.34 -6.69
C PRO A 6 0.60 -8.04 -7.90
N TYR A 7 -0.15 -8.90 -8.58
CA TYR A 7 0.31 -9.62 -9.77
C TYR A 7 0.42 -8.70 -11.00
N ARG A 8 -0.46 -7.70 -11.13
CA ARG A 8 -0.41 -6.78 -12.27
C ARG A 8 0.73 -5.78 -12.18
N ASP A 9 1.12 -5.38 -10.97
CA ASP A 9 2.29 -4.53 -10.77
C ASP A 9 3.59 -5.33 -10.96
N PHE A 10 3.53 -6.65 -10.74
CA PHE A 10 4.60 -7.57 -11.07
C PHE A 10 4.76 -7.75 -12.58
N GLU A 11 3.66 -7.88 -13.34
CA GLU A 11 3.68 -7.95 -14.81
C GLU A 11 4.40 -6.76 -15.45
N LYS A 12 4.20 -5.56 -14.92
CA LYS A 12 4.84 -4.34 -15.41
C LYS A 12 6.35 -4.28 -15.16
N ARG A 13 6.87 -5.07 -14.22
CA ARG A 13 8.30 -5.15 -13.88
C ARG A 13 9.04 -6.24 -14.66
N LEU A 14 8.33 -7.03 -15.45
CA LEU A 14 8.94 -8.05 -16.27
C LEU A 14 9.66 -7.41 -17.48
N PRO A 15 10.79 -7.99 -17.93
CA PRO A 15 11.44 -7.56 -19.17
C PRO A 15 10.47 -7.60 -20.35
N LYS A 16 10.58 -6.62 -21.25
CA LYS A 16 9.78 -6.60 -22.48
C LYS A 16 9.95 -7.92 -23.24
N GLY A 17 8.85 -8.61 -23.49
CA GLY A 17 8.84 -9.90 -24.18
C GLY A 17 8.71 -11.14 -23.29
N ALA A 18 8.76 -10.99 -21.97
CA ALA A 18 8.43 -12.08 -21.07
C ALA A 18 6.93 -12.41 -21.18
N LYS A 19 6.60 -13.64 -21.58
CA LYS A 19 5.22 -14.10 -21.55
C LYS A 19 4.88 -14.43 -20.10
N PHE A 20 3.90 -13.73 -19.56
CA PHE A 20 3.37 -14.00 -18.23
C PHE A 20 2.52 -15.26 -18.28
N ALA A 21 3.01 -16.33 -17.70
CA ALA A 21 2.15 -17.44 -17.28
C ALA A 21 1.50 -17.04 -15.96
N SER A 22 0.18 -17.17 -15.85
CA SER A 22 -0.50 -16.94 -14.56
C SER A 22 0.22 -17.75 -13.49
N PRO A 23 0.65 -17.11 -12.37
CA PRO A 23 1.41 -17.83 -11.36
C PRO A 23 0.60 -19.00 -10.83
N SER A 24 1.26 -20.13 -10.58
CA SER A 24 0.66 -21.28 -9.94
C SER A 24 0.10 -20.89 -8.56
N ASN A 25 -0.81 -21.69 -8.02
CA ASN A 25 -1.34 -21.43 -6.68
C ASN A 25 -0.24 -21.39 -5.62
N GLU A 26 0.82 -22.19 -5.76
CA GLU A 26 1.99 -22.18 -4.87
C GLU A 26 2.80 -20.89 -4.97
N GLU A 27 3.00 -20.38 -6.19
CA GLU A 27 3.68 -19.08 -6.42
C GLU A 27 2.86 -17.92 -5.88
N ARG A 28 1.53 -17.95 -6.05
CA ARG A 28 0.62 -16.95 -5.46
C ARG A 28 0.69 -16.96 -3.94
N GLU A 29 0.71 -18.14 -3.34
CA GLU A 29 0.83 -18.28 -1.90
C GLU A 29 2.18 -17.77 -1.39
N LYS A 30 3.27 -18.05 -2.11
CA LYS A 30 4.61 -17.56 -1.80
C LYS A 30 4.70 -16.03 -1.91
N ILE A 31 4.12 -15.43 -2.96
CA ILE A 31 4.06 -13.97 -3.14
C ILE A 31 3.22 -13.34 -2.02
N ASN A 32 2.07 -13.92 -1.69
CA ASN A 32 1.22 -13.44 -0.61
C ASN A 32 1.91 -13.56 0.75
N LYS A 33 2.63 -14.65 1.02
CA LYS A 33 3.46 -14.81 2.24
C LYS A 33 4.56 -13.77 2.31
N THR A 34 5.25 -13.49 1.19
CA THR A 34 6.34 -12.50 1.13
C THR A 34 5.80 -11.08 1.33
N PHE A 35 4.66 -10.76 0.71
CA PHE A 35 4.00 -9.46 0.89
C PHE A 35 3.47 -9.29 2.32
N ALA A 36 2.80 -10.30 2.85
CA ALA A 36 2.34 -10.31 4.24
C ALA A 36 3.52 -10.23 5.24
N ALA A 37 4.66 -10.84 4.91
CA ALA A 37 5.87 -10.71 5.72
C ALA A 37 6.44 -9.28 5.70
N ARG A 38 6.45 -8.61 4.53
CA ARG A 38 6.88 -7.21 4.43
C ARG A 38 5.95 -6.27 5.22
N ILE A 39 4.64 -6.45 5.09
CA ILE A 39 3.65 -5.69 5.88
C ILE A 39 3.86 -5.96 7.37
N ARG A 40 4.02 -7.22 7.79
CA ARG A 40 4.32 -7.58 9.18
C ARG A 40 5.60 -6.96 9.68
N ASN A 41 6.64 -6.91 8.86
CA ASN A 41 7.92 -6.29 9.24
C ASN A 41 7.79 -4.77 9.39
N ILE A 42 7.05 -4.10 8.51
CA ILE A 42 6.77 -2.66 8.64
C ILE A 42 5.93 -2.42 9.91
N VAL A 43 4.85 -3.17 10.10
CA VAL A 43 4.01 -3.09 11.29
C VAL A 43 4.82 -3.42 12.54
N SER A 44 5.61 -4.51 12.54
CA SER A 44 6.49 -4.89 13.66
C SER A 44 7.57 -3.85 13.95
N THR A 45 8.10 -3.16 12.94
CA THR A 45 9.08 -2.07 13.15
C THR A 45 8.40 -0.85 13.76
N ILE A 46 7.21 -0.51 13.30
CA ILE A 46 6.39 0.55 13.87
C ILE A 46 5.95 0.16 15.28
N ASP A 47 5.54 -1.09 15.50
CA ASP A 47 5.24 -1.63 16.82
C ASP A 47 6.44 -1.51 17.76
N LYS A 48 7.62 -1.93 17.35
CA LYS A 48 8.84 -1.81 18.17
C LYS A 48 9.17 -0.36 18.52
N ILE A 49 8.99 0.57 17.59
CA ILE A 49 9.24 2.00 17.84
C ILE A 49 8.17 2.60 18.76
N LEU A 50 6.90 2.26 18.55
CA LEU A 50 5.79 2.81 19.33
C LEU A 50 5.59 2.06 20.66
N PHE A 51 5.67 0.74 20.67
CA PHE A 51 5.40 -0.10 21.84
C PHE A 51 6.59 -0.24 22.79
N ASN A 52 7.85 -0.18 22.33
CA ASN A 52 8.98 -0.04 23.24
C ASN A 52 8.92 1.25 24.05
N ARG A 53 8.26 2.28 23.54
CA ARG A 53 7.97 3.49 24.30
C ARG A 53 6.69 3.42 25.12
N LEU A 54 5.71 2.60 24.71
CA LEU A 54 4.44 2.41 25.40
C LEU A 54 4.50 1.30 26.44
N ASP A 55 5.24 0.21 26.22
CA ASP A 55 5.50 -0.85 27.23
C ASP A 55 6.19 -0.29 28.47
N LEU A 56 7.02 0.74 28.31
CA LEU A 56 7.57 1.49 29.46
C LEU A 56 6.50 2.25 30.25
N TYR A 57 5.29 2.47 29.69
CA TYR A 57 4.27 3.29 30.32
C TYR A 57 3.00 2.54 30.71
N ILE A 58 2.62 1.42 30.06
CA ILE A 58 1.26 0.88 30.21
C ILE A 58 1.18 -0.64 30.46
N GLY A 59 2.20 -1.43 30.21
CA GLY A 59 2.19 -2.90 30.46
C GLY A 59 1.09 -3.66 29.70
N VAL A 60 0.65 -3.18 28.53
CA VAL A 60 -0.48 -3.72 27.76
C VAL A 60 0.03 -4.47 26.54
N SER A 61 -0.44 -5.70 26.36
CA SER A 61 -0.24 -6.47 25.14
C SER A 61 -0.80 -5.74 23.93
N PRO A 62 -0.12 -5.78 22.75
CA PRO A 62 -0.64 -5.15 21.55
C PRO A 62 -2.02 -5.72 21.20
N PRO A 63 -2.95 -4.88 20.74
CA PRO A 63 -4.30 -5.32 20.40
C PRO A 63 -4.26 -6.30 19.23
N SER A 64 -5.12 -7.32 19.27
CA SER A 64 -5.33 -8.22 18.14
C SER A 64 -5.98 -7.46 16.99
N VAL A 65 -5.39 -7.57 15.79
CA VAL A 65 -5.88 -6.93 14.56
C VAL A 65 -5.90 -7.94 13.43
N THR A 66 -7.01 -8.01 12.73
CA THR A 66 -7.17 -8.83 11.54
C THR A 66 -7.44 -7.93 10.34
N ILE A 67 -6.56 -7.97 9.34
CA ILE A 67 -6.79 -7.24 8.08
C ILE A 67 -7.80 -8.02 7.25
N ALA A 68 -9.00 -7.45 7.08
CA ALA A 68 -10.07 -8.04 6.29
C ALA A 68 -9.85 -7.79 4.79
N GLN A 69 -9.44 -6.57 4.42
CA GLN A 69 -9.21 -6.18 3.03
C GLN A 69 -8.30 -4.97 2.95
N TYR A 70 -7.48 -4.91 1.91
CA TYR A 70 -6.85 -3.68 1.46
C TYR A 70 -7.06 -3.51 -0.05
N LYS A 71 -7.23 -2.28 -0.49
CA LYS A 71 -7.47 -1.95 -1.90
C LYS A 71 -7.01 -0.53 -2.23
N GLU A 72 -6.79 -0.29 -3.51
CA GLU A 72 -6.63 1.06 -4.04
C GLU A 72 -8.03 1.66 -4.32
N LYS A 73 -8.21 2.92 -3.96
CA LYS A 73 -9.41 3.69 -4.27
C LYS A 73 -9.02 5.14 -4.58
N PHE A 74 -9.35 5.59 -5.79
CA PHE A 74 -9.05 6.95 -6.25
C PHE A 74 -7.58 7.35 -6.06
N GLY A 75 -6.66 6.45 -6.41
CA GLY A 75 -5.22 6.67 -6.33
C GLY A 75 -4.60 6.47 -4.95
N THR A 76 -5.37 6.11 -3.93
CA THR A 76 -4.89 5.95 -2.56
C THR A 76 -5.22 4.59 -1.96
N LEU A 77 -4.45 4.17 -0.95
CA LEU A 77 -4.70 2.96 -0.18
C LEU A 77 -5.97 3.10 0.67
N ARG A 78 -6.72 2.01 0.79
CA ARG A 78 -7.76 1.81 1.80
C ARG A 78 -7.54 0.48 2.49
N VAL A 79 -7.56 0.48 3.82
CA VAL A 79 -7.39 -0.71 4.64
C VAL A 79 -8.64 -0.92 5.49
N TYR A 80 -9.19 -2.13 5.40
CA TYR A 80 -10.31 -2.58 6.22
C TYR A 80 -9.80 -3.65 7.18
N TYR A 81 -10.13 -3.52 8.45
CA TYR A 81 -9.63 -4.39 9.50
C TYR A 81 -10.64 -4.53 10.62
N ASP A 82 -10.54 -5.62 11.36
CA ASP A 82 -11.32 -5.91 12.56
C ASP A 82 -10.41 -5.91 13.78
N GLY A 83 -10.94 -5.47 14.91
CA GLY A 83 -10.19 -5.34 16.16
C GLY A 83 -9.34 -4.08 16.21
N GLY A 84 -8.35 -4.08 17.10
CA GLY A 84 -7.47 -2.93 17.30
C GLY A 84 -8.01 -1.90 18.27
N ASN A 85 -7.29 -0.80 18.37
CA ASN A 85 -7.58 0.35 19.22
C ASN A 85 -7.33 1.67 18.46
N ASP A 86 -7.39 2.81 19.12
CA ASP A 86 -7.18 4.12 18.49
C ASP A 86 -5.76 4.27 17.91
N VAL A 87 -4.76 3.59 18.47
CA VAL A 87 -3.39 3.57 17.91
C VAL A 87 -3.40 2.89 16.55
N VAL A 88 -4.00 1.70 16.44
CA VAL A 88 -4.16 0.98 15.17
C VAL A 88 -4.91 1.83 14.16
N LYS A 89 -5.99 2.48 14.58
CA LYS A 89 -6.75 3.40 13.74
C LYS A 89 -5.89 4.57 13.24
N GLY A 90 -5.05 5.13 14.09
CA GLY A 90 -4.10 6.19 13.73
C GLY A 90 -3.06 5.69 12.72
N MET A 91 -2.53 4.48 12.93
CA MET A 91 -1.56 3.85 12.01
C MET A 91 -2.15 3.59 10.63
N VAL A 92 -3.36 3.08 10.56
CA VAL A 92 -4.07 2.86 9.28
C VAL A 92 -4.29 4.18 8.55
N ARG A 93 -4.79 5.20 9.24
CA ARG A 93 -4.96 6.55 8.65
C ARG A 93 -3.65 7.14 8.15
N TYR A 94 -2.57 6.94 8.90
CA TYR A 94 -1.25 7.40 8.50
C TYR A 94 -0.75 6.66 7.25
N ALA A 95 -0.92 5.35 7.18
CA ALA A 95 -0.58 4.56 5.99
C ALA A 95 -1.40 4.98 4.77
N GLU A 96 -2.70 5.21 4.93
CA GLU A 96 -3.58 5.72 3.87
C GLU A 96 -3.12 7.11 3.40
N HIS A 97 -2.77 8.00 4.33
CA HIS A 97 -2.21 9.32 4.02
C HIS A 97 -0.88 9.22 3.28
N LEU A 98 0.07 8.42 3.78
CA LEU A 98 1.35 8.22 3.10
C LEU A 98 1.18 7.70 1.67
N SER A 99 0.18 6.87 1.42
CA SER A 99 -0.10 6.36 0.07
C SER A 99 -0.48 7.46 -0.91
N SER A 100 -1.08 8.56 -0.45
CA SER A 100 -1.41 9.71 -1.29
C SER A 100 -0.20 10.56 -1.67
N LEU A 101 0.92 10.36 -0.98
CA LEU A 101 2.19 11.08 -1.19
C LEU A 101 3.28 10.19 -1.81
N THR A 102 2.97 8.92 -2.07
CA THR A 102 3.95 7.93 -2.50
C THR A 102 3.58 7.36 -3.86
N CYS A 103 4.47 7.48 -4.83
CA CYS A 103 4.28 6.88 -6.15
C CYS A 103 4.09 5.36 -6.04
N GLN A 104 2.96 4.87 -6.52
CA GLN A 104 2.61 3.44 -6.42
C GLN A 104 3.55 2.49 -7.17
N TYR A 105 4.35 3.01 -8.12
CA TYR A 105 5.28 2.19 -8.90
C TYR A 105 6.70 2.21 -8.36
N THR A 106 7.17 3.38 -7.91
CA THR A 106 8.58 3.57 -7.57
C THR A 106 8.83 3.70 -6.08
N GLY A 107 7.80 4.00 -5.29
CA GLY A 107 7.94 4.35 -3.87
C GLY A 107 8.55 5.73 -3.62
N LYS A 108 8.90 6.49 -4.67
CA LYS A 108 9.34 7.88 -4.56
C LYS A 108 8.18 8.78 -4.16
N ARG A 109 8.47 10.05 -3.84
CA ARG A 109 7.42 11.06 -3.66
C ARG A 109 6.53 11.11 -4.90
N GLY A 110 5.23 11.09 -4.68
CA GLY A 110 4.20 11.15 -5.71
C GLY A 110 3.13 12.16 -5.38
N GLN A 111 2.29 12.40 -6.35
CA GLN A 111 1.11 13.28 -6.26
C GLN A 111 -0.07 12.61 -6.96
N LEU A 112 -1.28 13.01 -6.61
CA LEU A 112 -2.46 12.51 -7.28
C LEU A 112 -2.48 12.94 -8.75
N CYS A 113 -2.60 11.98 -9.65
CA CYS A 113 -2.64 12.19 -11.09
C CYS A 113 -3.91 11.59 -11.68
N LYS A 114 -4.34 12.15 -12.80
CA LYS A 114 -5.57 11.76 -13.51
C LYS A 114 -5.30 11.48 -14.98
N ARG A 115 -5.95 10.44 -15.49
CA ARG A 115 -6.03 10.14 -16.93
C ARG A 115 -7.45 9.69 -17.26
N GLY A 116 -8.23 10.53 -17.95
CA GLY A 116 -9.66 10.31 -18.14
C GLY A 116 -10.39 10.27 -16.78
N SER A 117 -11.10 9.20 -16.50
CA SER A 117 -11.79 8.96 -15.21
C SER A 117 -10.93 8.22 -14.17
N TRP A 118 -9.67 7.93 -14.47
CA TRP A 118 -8.78 7.17 -13.60
C TRP A 118 -7.88 8.08 -12.78
N TYR A 119 -7.77 7.78 -11.49
CA TYR A 119 -6.90 8.45 -10.54
C TYR A 119 -5.83 7.51 -10.04
N THR A 120 -4.62 8.02 -9.85
CA THR A 120 -3.50 7.25 -9.29
C THR A 120 -2.45 8.20 -8.70
N THR A 121 -1.71 7.77 -7.69
CA THR A 121 -0.59 8.55 -7.14
C THR A 121 0.71 8.15 -7.83
N LEU A 122 1.33 9.08 -8.54
CA LEU A 122 2.54 8.88 -9.33
C LEU A 122 3.57 9.98 -9.07
N CYS A 123 4.87 9.64 -9.24
CA CYS A 123 5.90 10.65 -9.43
C CYS A 123 5.84 11.20 -10.85
N ASP A 124 6.47 12.35 -11.09
CA ASP A 124 6.40 13.05 -12.37
C ASP A 124 6.90 12.19 -13.54
N GLU A 125 7.97 11.41 -13.33
CA GLU A 125 8.53 10.48 -14.31
C GLU A 125 7.51 9.45 -14.79
N GLU A 126 6.84 8.79 -13.84
CA GLU A 126 5.84 7.75 -14.14
C GLU A 126 4.53 8.36 -14.64
N ALA A 127 4.14 9.53 -14.19
CA ALA A 127 2.97 10.24 -14.69
C ALA A 127 3.15 10.59 -16.18
N GLN A 128 4.29 11.16 -16.56
CA GLN A 128 4.60 11.48 -17.95
C GLN A 128 4.64 10.24 -18.82
N LYS A 129 5.31 9.19 -18.38
CA LYS A 129 5.45 7.92 -19.12
C LYS A 129 4.10 7.25 -19.39
N GLU A 130 3.18 7.29 -18.42
CA GLU A 130 1.86 6.65 -18.50
C GLU A 130 0.76 7.59 -19.03
N GLY A 131 1.10 8.86 -19.34
CA GLY A 131 0.16 9.85 -19.86
C GLY A 131 -0.86 10.35 -18.84
N TYR A 132 -0.49 10.36 -17.56
CA TYR A 132 -1.27 10.98 -16.48
C TYR A 132 -0.87 12.43 -16.30
N LYS A 133 -1.82 13.25 -15.86
CA LYS A 133 -1.58 14.64 -15.49
C LYS A 133 -1.84 14.81 -13.99
N PRO A 134 -1.07 15.65 -13.29
CA PRO A 134 -1.40 16.03 -11.91
C PRO A 134 -2.83 16.55 -11.83
N VAL A 135 -3.51 16.20 -10.76
CA VAL A 135 -4.78 16.83 -10.42
C VAL A 135 -4.42 18.13 -9.72
N ASP A 136 -4.60 19.24 -10.42
CA ASP A 136 -4.45 20.55 -9.82
C ASP A 136 -5.46 20.64 -8.66
N GLU A 137 -4.98 20.97 -7.48
CA GLU A 137 -5.86 21.34 -6.37
C GLU A 137 -6.57 22.62 -6.83
N GLU A 138 -7.81 22.50 -7.26
CA GLU A 138 -8.69 23.66 -7.39
C GLU A 138 -8.86 24.23 -5.99
N ILE A 139 -8.15 25.33 -5.75
CA ILE A 139 -8.28 26.15 -4.54
C ILE A 139 -9.62 26.90 -4.59
#